data_31a2c887b83051720d9c7f9644b1e14f
#
_entry.id   31a2c887b83051720d9c7f9644b1e14f
#
_cell.length_a   1.000
_cell.length_b   1.000
_cell.length_c   1.000
_cell.angle_alpha   90.00
_cell.angle_beta   90.00
_cell.angle_gamma   90.00
#
_symmetry.space_group_name_H-M   'P 1'
#
loop_
_entity.id
_entity.type
_entity.pdbx_description
1 polymer ?
#
loop_
_entity_poly.entity_id
_entity_poly.type
_entity_poly.pdbx_seq_one_letter_code
_entity_poly.pdbx_strand_id
1 'polypeptide(L)'
;MREKVSKHKRVYYFRQKSDFMKGIILHGGHGTRLRPLTHTGPKQLLPIANKPMSEYCIESIREAGITDIAIIIGGLGSNKVKEYYGNGENFGVNLTYIEQDHPRGIAHAIRLCKEFVNNEKFLVFLGDNIIQKSITDFVEDFNKSDYDAMVLLCEVDNPSRFGIADVENEKIVKITEKPKKPTSNLAVTGIYLLTPLIFEVIDNLKPSWRNELEITDALDNLLKQNDNIGYGTITDYWKDTGTPEDILNANRQVLEHICGGNTFSAIDASDERVDAIVDRSSREWSAESKFAVRRPCIIGKNCKIDKSASIGPNASIGDDTIISSDVVIENSIIMSGCKIDGGLNIKDSIVSANCHLHGNNKDKTKKVFLLGEGTVISL
;
A
#
# COMPACT_ATOMS: atom_id res chain seq x y z
N MET A 1 -24.11 41.49 33.27
CA MET A 1 -23.00 40.64 32.94
C MET A 1 -23.38 39.80 31.73
N ARG A 2 -22.86 40.10 30.56
CA ARG A 2 -23.10 39.37 29.32
C ARG A 2 -21.77 38.78 28.90
N GLU A 3 -21.66 37.46 28.93
CA GLU A 3 -20.51 36.71 28.43
C GLU A 3 -20.41 36.82 26.91
N LYS A 4 -19.23 37.18 26.44
CA LYS A 4 -18.88 37.21 25.02
C LYS A 4 -18.38 35.80 24.63
N VAL A 5 -19.14 35.08 23.82
CA VAL A 5 -18.71 33.89 23.13
C VAL A 5 -17.81 34.31 21.96
N SER A 6 -16.54 33.94 22.05
CA SER A 6 -15.53 34.15 20.99
C SER A 6 -15.78 33.16 19.85
N LYS A 7 -16.20 33.67 18.70
CA LYS A 7 -16.28 32.88 17.44
C LYS A 7 -14.86 32.80 16.83
N HIS A 8 -14.25 31.63 16.89
CA HIS A 8 -13.06 31.33 16.08
C HIS A 8 -13.45 31.29 14.60
N LYS A 9 -13.11 32.32 13.86
CA LYS A 9 -13.14 32.30 12.39
C LYS A 9 -11.99 31.43 11.90
N ARG A 10 -12.30 30.26 11.33
CA ARG A 10 -11.36 29.53 10.46
C ARG A 10 -11.10 30.40 9.24
N VAL A 11 -9.88 30.91 9.12
CA VAL A 11 -9.40 31.60 7.93
C VAL A 11 -9.08 30.53 6.89
N TYR A 12 -9.93 30.39 5.88
CA TYR A 12 -9.62 29.61 4.68
C TYR A 12 -8.67 30.48 3.84
N TYR A 13 -7.39 30.14 3.79
CA TYR A 13 -6.47 30.66 2.80
C TYR A 13 -6.92 30.18 1.43
N PHE A 14 -7.36 31.11 0.57
CA PHE A 14 -7.50 30.85 -0.85
C PHE A 14 -6.10 30.58 -1.42
N ARG A 15 -5.77 29.33 -1.72
CA ARG A 15 -4.56 28.96 -2.45
C ARG A 15 -4.61 29.61 -3.84
N GLN A 16 -3.50 30.24 -4.22
CA GLN A 16 -3.36 30.79 -5.58
C GLN A 16 -3.34 29.65 -6.61
N LYS A 17 -3.81 29.94 -7.82
CA LYS A 17 -4.05 29.00 -8.94
C LYS A 17 -2.81 28.22 -9.45
N SER A 18 -1.63 28.44 -8.86
CA SER A 18 -0.34 27.81 -9.23
C SER A 18 0.05 26.59 -8.40
N ASP A 19 -0.79 26.18 -7.42
CA ASP A 19 -0.46 25.11 -6.47
C ASP A 19 -1.18 23.76 -6.78
N PHE A 20 -1.77 23.59 -7.96
CA PHE A 20 -2.45 22.35 -8.31
C PHE A 20 -1.44 21.33 -8.84
N MET A 21 -1.23 20.26 -8.06
CA MET A 21 -0.49 19.07 -8.49
C MET A 21 -1.47 17.94 -8.78
N LYS A 22 -1.21 17.14 -9.79
CA LYS A 22 -1.96 15.91 -10.10
C LYS A 22 -1.32 14.71 -9.41
N GLY A 23 -2.14 13.72 -9.05
CA GLY A 23 -1.68 12.42 -8.57
C GLY A 23 -1.80 11.34 -9.64
N ILE A 24 -0.87 10.41 -9.67
CA ILE A 24 -0.95 9.20 -10.53
C ILE A 24 -0.63 8.00 -9.64
N ILE A 25 -1.51 7.00 -9.64
CA ILE A 25 -1.27 5.72 -8.97
C ILE A 25 -1.18 4.61 -10.02
N LEU A 26 -0.09 3.83 -9.97
CA LEU A 26 0.13 2.75 -10.91
C LEU A 26 -0.33 1.41 -10.35
N HIS A 27 -1.39 0.85 -10.93
CA HIS A 27 -1.87 -0.50 -10.66
C HIS A 27 -1.39 -1.52 -11.72
N GLY A 28 -0.25 -1.23 -12.35
CA GLY A 28 0.33 -2.09 -13.37
C GLY A 28 0.95 -3.38 -12.83
N GLY A 29 1.13 -4.35 -13.74
CA GLY A 29 1.82 -5.60 -13.47
C GLY A 29 0.90 -6.78 -13.15
N HIS A 30 1.33 -7.99 -13.60
CA HIS A 30 0.52 -9.22 -13.48
C HIS A 30 0.56 -9.87 -12.08
N GLY A 31 1.40 -9.37 -11.15
CA GLY A 31 1.51 -9.92 -9.80
C GLY A 31 1.90 -11.40 -9.74
N THR A 32 2.63 -11.91 -10.73
CA THR A 32 2.90 -13.37 -10.90
C THR A 32 3.61 -14.00 -9.71
N ARG A 33 4.47 -13.24 -9.01
CA ARG A 33 5.17 -13.70 -7.80
C ARG A 33 4.26 -13.89 -6.59
N LEU A 34 3.06 -13.32 -6.63
CA LEU A 34 2.04 -13.40 -5.57
C LEU A 34 0.94 -14.42 -5.87
N ARG A 35 1.06 -15.19 -6.96
CA ARG A 35 0.11 -16.28 -7.20
C ARG A 35 0.17 -17.30 -6.08
N PRO A 36 -0.99 -17.86 -5.64
CA PRO A 36 -2.31 -17.77 -6.27
C PRO A 36 -3.16 -16.55 -5.88
N LEU A 37 -2.72 -15.66 -4.97
CA LEU A 37 -3.49 -14.51 -4.48
C LEU A 37 -3.98 -13.57 -5.59
N THR A 38 -3.20 -13.45 -6.66
CA THR A 38 -3.44 -12.54 -7.78
C THR A 38 -4.09 -13.21 -8.99
N HIS A 39 -4.67 -14.41 -8.84
CA HIS A 39 -5.37 -15.08 -9.93
C HIS A 39 -6.71 -14.43 -10.27
N THR A 40 -7.33 -13.75 -9.31
CA THR A 40 -8.67 -13.17 -9.46
C THR A 40 -8.69 -11.65 -9.47
N GLY A 41 -7.56 -10.99 -9.20
CA GLY A 41 -7.50 -9.53 -9.14
C GLY A 41 -6.09 -8.96 -9.05
N PRO A 42 -5.97 -7.63 -9.15
CA PRO A 42 -4.69 -6.95 -9.09
C PRO A 42 -4.12 -6.99 -7.66
N LYS A 43 -2.78 -7.10 -7.56
CA LYS A 43 -2.08 -7.17 -6.27
C LYS A 43 -2.33 -5.95 -5.37
N GLN A 44 -2.57 -4.79 -5.96
CA GLN A 44 -2.77 -3.54 -5.24
C GLN A 44 -4.08 -3.50 -4.43
N LEU A 45 -5.01 -4.43 -4.71
CA LEU A 45 -6.22 -4.64 -3.90
C LEU A 45 -6.03 -5.68 -2.79
N LEU A 46 -4.87 -6.36 -2.70
CA LEU A 46 -4.59 -7.23 -1.58
C LEU A 46 -4.50 -6.39 -0.29
N PRO A 47 -5.13 -6.85 0.81
CA PRO A 47 -5.21 -6.05 2.02
C PRO A 47 -3.92 -6.14 2.87
N ILE A 48 -3.57 -5.01 3.46
CA ILE A 48 -2.63 -4.83 4.56
C ILE A 48 -3.42 -4.24 5.71
N ALA A 49 -3.46 -4.90 6.87
CA ALA A 49 -4.29 -4.48 8.01
C ALA A 49 -5.76 -4.19 7.58
N ASN A 50 -6.36 -5.11 6.82
CA ASN A 50 -7.72 -5.05 6.26
C ASN A 50 -8.01 -3.93 5.26
N LYS A 51 -7.00 -3.17 4.82
CA LYS A 51 -7.14 -2.08 3.85
C LYS A 51 -6.34 -2.41 2.58
N PRO A 52 -6.88 -2.24 1.35
CA PRO A 52 -6.12 -2.42 0.12
C PRO A 52 -4.82 -1.60 0.09
N MET A 53 -3.74 -2.18 -0.43
CA MET A 53 -2.44 -1.50 -0.50
C MET A 53 -2.52 -0.14 -1.17
N SER A 54 -3.23 -0.02 -2.29
CA SER A 54 -3.34 1.24 -3.03
C SER A 54 -4.20 2.30 -2.34
N GLU A 55 -4.99 1.94 -1.34
CA GLU A 55 -5.73 2.91 -0.53
C GLU A 55 -4.78 3.75 0.34
N TYR A 56 -3.70 3.15 0.86
CA TYR A 56 -2.64 3.91 1.53
C TYR A 56 -2.00 4.96 0.61
N CYS A 57 -1.85 4.63 -0.68
CA CYS A 57 -1.34 5.59 -1.66
C CYS A 57 -2.32 6.76 -1.87
N ILE A 58 -3.64 6.46 -1.98
CA ILE A 58 -4.68 7.49 -2.13
C ILE A 58 -4.69 8.41 -0.90
N GLU A 59 -4.64 7.83 0.31
CA GLU A 59 -4.60 8.61 1.55
C GLU A 59 -3.37 9.52 1.62
N SER A 60 -2.18 8.99 1.35
CA SER A 60 -0.93 9.76 1.36
C SER A 60 -0.96 10.92 0.36
N ILE A 61 -1.47 10.69 -0.86
CA ILE A 61 -1.60 11.71 -1.90
C ILE A 61 -2.61 12.78 -1.47
N ARG A 62 -3.77 12.37 -0.94
CA ARG A 62 -4.80 13.30 -0.43
C ARG A 62 -4.28 14.14 0.75
N GLU A 63 -3.56 13.53 1.70
CA GLU A 63 -2.96 14.23 2.85
C GLU A 63 -1.95 15.28 2.41
N ALA A 64 -1.23 15.04 1.32
CA ALA A 64 -0.36 16.03 0.68
C ALA A 64 -1.13 17.13 -0.09
N GLY A 65 -2.48 17.12 -0.01
CA GLY A 65 -3.33 18.14 -0.62
C GLY A 65 -3.64 17.92 -2.10
N ILE A 66 -3.33 16.76 -2.64
CA ILE A 66 -3.59 16.39 -4.05
C ILE A 66 -4.89 15.62 -4.11
N THR A 67 -5.88 16.11 -4.84
CA THR A 67 -7.22 15.52 -4.91
C THR A 67 -7.61 14.99 -6.27
N ASP A 68 -6.98 15.45 -7.36
CA ASP A 68 -7.20 14.92 -8.71
C ASP A 68 -6.18 13.81 -8.96
N ILE A 69 -6.65 12.56 -9.04
CA ILE A 69 -5.78 11.38 -9.13
C ILE A 69 -6.18 10.52 -10.33
N ALA A 70 -5.21 10.16 -11.17
CA ALA A 70 -5.37 9.12 -12.16
C ALA A 70 -4.91 7.77 -11.61
N ILE A 71 -5.70 6.72 -11.79
CA ILE A 71 -5.28 5.34 -11.52
C ILE A 71 -5.05 4.64 -12.87
N ILE A 72 -3.80 4.21 -13.08
CA ILE A 72 -3.46 3.40 -14.25
C ILE A 72 -3.85 1.96 -13.95
N ILE A 73 -4.77 1.45 -14.73
CA ILE A 73 -5.28 0.09 -14.61
C ILE A 73 -4.94 -0.73 -15.85
N GLY A 74 -4.87 -2.04 -15.70
CA GLY A 74 -4.65 -2.94 -16.82
C GLY A 74 -4.55 -4.39 -16.38
N GLY A 75 -4.84 -5.31 -17.29
CA GLY A 75 -4.77 -6.73 -17.02
C GLY A 75 -5.98 -7.28 -16.25
N LEU A 76 -5.78 -8.46 -15.68
CA LEU A 76 -6.82 -9.23 -15.01
C LEU A 76 -7.39 -8.51 -13.78
N GLY A 77 -8.72 -8.38 -13.71
CA GLY A 77 -9.42 -7.82 -12.56
C GLY A 77 -9.33 -6.30 -12.43
N SER A 78 -8.92 -5.58 -13.46
CA SER A 78 -8.89 -4.11 -13.45
C SER A 78 -10.26 -3.48 -13.15
N ASN A 79 -11.37 -4.14 -13.50
CA ASN A 79 -12.72 -3.70 -13.14
C ASN A 79 -12.96 -3.70 -11.63
N LYS A 80 -12.36 -4.62 -10.86
CA LYS A 80 -12.46 -4.64 -9.39
C LYS A 80 -11.90 -3.34 -8.76
N VAL A 81 -10.92 -2.70 -9.41
CA VAL A 81 -10.37 -1.41 -8.96
C VAL A 81 -11.42 -0.30 -9.13
N LYS A 82 -12.08 -0.26 -10.29
CA LYS A 82 -13.17 0.70 -10.58
C LYS A 82 -14.36 0.48 -9.65
N GLU A 83 -14.72 -0.79 -9.39
CA GLU A 83 -15.81 -1.16 -8.49
C GLU A 83 -15.53 -0.76 -7.04
N TYR A 84 -14.28 -0.94 -6.57
CA TYR A 84 -13.90 -0.63 -5.21
C TYR A 84 -13.80 0.87 -4.93
N TYR A 85 -13.12 1.62 -5.80
CA TYR A 85 -12.85 3.05 -5.56
C TYR A 85 -13.91 3.99 -6.16
N GLY A 86 -14.74 3.52 -7.11
CA GLY A 86 -15.75 4.33 -7.78
C GLY A 86 -15.15 5.58 -8.42
N ASN A 87 -15.77 6.72 -8.20
CA ASN A 87 -15.27 8.03 -8.64
C ASN A 87 -14.30 8.69 -7.62
N GLY A 88 -13.99 8.03 -6.50
CA GLY A 88 -13.10 8.53 -5.45
C GLY A 88 -13.76 9.38 -4.37
N GLU A 89 -15.04 9.71 -4.50
CA GLU A 89 -15.76 10.60 -3.58
C GLU A 89 -15.72 10.10 -2.13
N ASN A 90 -15.86 8.78 -1.92
CA ASN A 90 -15.77 8.17 -0.59
C ASN A 90 -14.39 8.28 0.06
N PHE A 91 -13.36 8.57 -0.74
CA PHE A 91 -11.97 8.74 -0.32
C PHE A 91 -11.55 10.23 -0.28
N GLY A 92 -12.47 11.14 -0.62
CA GLY A 92 -12.21 12.58 -0.65
C GLY A 92 -11.31 13.03 -1.81
N VAL A 93 -11.34 12.33 -2.93
CA VAL A 93 -10.56 12.59 -4.14
C VAL A 93 -11.44 12.44 -5.39
N ASN A 94 -10.95 12.93 -6.53
CA ASN A 94 -11.55 12.69 -7.86
C ASN A 94 -10.69 11.68 -8.60
N LEU A 95 -11.25 10.55 -8.99
CA LEU A 95 -10.52 9.48 -9.67
C LEU A 95 -10.82 9.46 -11.17
N THR A 96 -9.76 9.44 -11.96
CA THR A 96 -9.78 9.16 -13.41
C THR A 96 -9.07 7.84 -13.66
N TYR A 97 -9.66 6.95 -14.44
CA TYR A 97 -9.06 5.66 -14.78
C TYR A 97 -8.49 5.69 -16.20
N ILE A 98 -7.20 5.37 -16.32
CA ILE A 98 -6.48 5.29 -17.60
C ILE A 98 -6.04 3.86 -17.82
N GLU A 99 -6.36 3.30 -18.97
CA GLU A 99 -6.06 1.90 -19.28
C GLU A 99 -4.69 1.75 -19.94
N GLN A 100 -3.87 0.86 -19.38
CA GLN A 100 -2.65 0.37 -20.00
C GLN A 100 -2.92 -0.99 -20.62
N ASP A 101 -2.90 -1.07 -21.94
CA ASP A 101 -3.18 -2.30 -22.71
C ASP A 101 -2.21 -3.44 -22.37
N HIS A 102 -0.91 -3.11 -22.28
CA HIS A 102 0.15 -4.06 -21.96
C HIS A 102 1.18 -3.43 -21.02
N PRO A 103 1.75 -4.22 -20.08
CA PRO A 103 2.77 -3.74 -19.13
C PRO A 103 4.11 -3.54 -19.85
N ARG A 104 4.33 -2.33 -20.38
CA ARG A 104 5.56 -1.94 -21.11
C ARG A 104 6.51 -1.09 -20.26
N GLY A 105 6.39 -1.17 -18.93
CA GLY A 105 7.20 -0.42 -17.98
C GLY A 105 6.51 0.79 -17.36
N ILE A 106 7.13 1.32 -16.31
CA ILE A 106 6.61 2.45 -15.51
C ILE A 106 6.56 3.72 -16.35
N ALA A 107 7.63 4.04 -17.10
CA ALA A 107 7.65 5.22 -17.94
C ALA A 107 6.55 5.18 -19.02
N HIS A 108 6.25 4.01 -19.60
CA HIS A 108 5.11 3.88 -20.51
C HIS A 108 3.78 4.20 -19.82
N ALA A 109 3.56 3.71 -18.60
CA ALA A 109 2.34 4.00 -17.86
C ALA A 109 2.21 5.51 -17.57
N ILE A 110 3.30 6.17 -17.16
CA ILE A 110 3.34 7.62 -16.96
C ILE A 110 3.00 8.36 -18.26
N ARG A 111 3.55 7.94 -19.40
CA ARG A 111 3.28 8.56 -20.70
C ARG A 111 1.79 8.62 -21.07
N LEU A 112 1.03 7.59 -20.69
CA LEU A 112 -0.42 7.55 -20.94
C LEU A 112 -1.19 8.63 -20.16
N CYS A 113 -0.59 9.20 -19.13
CA CYS A 113 -1.20 10.25 -18.31
C CYS A 113 -0.95 11.68 -18.85
N LYS A 114 -0.27 11.85 -19.99
CA LYS A 114 0.12 13.16 -20.53
C LYS A 114 -1.06 14.14 -20.64
N GLU A 115 -2.19 13.69 -21.18
CA GLU A 115 -3.39 14.51 -21.30
C GLU A 115 -4.02 14.84 -19.93
N PHE A 116 -4.04 13.88 -19.00
CA PHE A 116 -4.55 14.08 -17.65
C PHE A 116 -3.70 15.09 -16.88
N VAL A 117 -2.38 14.97 -16.95
CA VAL A 117 -1.42 15.88 -16.28
C VAL A 117 -1.49 17.28 -16.89
N ASN A 118 -1.69 17.38 -18.21
CA ASN A 118 -1.60 18.63 -18.95
C ASN A 118 -0.23 19.29 -18.72
N ASN A 119 -0.17 20.52 -18.22
CA ASN A 119 1.06 21.24 -17.94
C ASN A 119 1.34 21.43 -16.43
N GLU A 120 0.73 20.59 -15.57
CA GLU A 120 0.87 20.70 -14.12
C GLU A 120 2.02 19.82 -13.61
N LYS A 121 2.64 20.19 -12.48
CA LYS A 121 3.49 19.26 -11.72
C LYS A 121 2.64 18.08 -11.24
N PHE A 122 3.25 16.92 -11.11
CA PHE A 122 2.50 15.74 -10.69
C PHE A 122 3.33 14.78 -9.85
N LEU A 123 2.64 14.02 -9.05
CA LEU A 123 3.20 12.96 -8.23
C LEU A 123 2.80 11.61 -8.80
N VAL A 124 3.76 10.69 -8.91
CA VAL A 124 3.52 9.27 -9.25
C VAL A 124 3.78 8.42 -8.02
N PHE A 125 2.84 7.53 -7.70
CA PHE A 125 2.97 6.57 -6.62
C PHE A 125 2.70 5.16 -7.15
N LEU A 126 3.62 4.22 -6.93
CA LEU A 126 3.38 2.82 -7.26
C LEU A 126 2.41 2.23 -6.25
N GLY A 127 1.27 1.71 -6.73
CA GLY A 127 0.13 1.27 -5.90
C GLY A 127 0.39 0.03 -5.03
N ASP A 128 1.59 -0.51 -5.04
CA ASP A 128 2.06 -1.63 -4.20
C ASP A 128 3.12 -1.21 -3.17
N ASN A 129 3.33 0.08 -3.00
CA ASN A 129 4.27 0.61 -2.01
C ASN A 129 3.55 1.04 -0.74
N ILE A 130 4.09 0.66 0.39
CA ILE A 130 3.64 1.08 1.73
C ILE A 130 4.71 1.97 2.34
N ILE A 131 4.28 3.14 2.82
CA ILE A 131 5.11 4.12 3.51
C ILE A 131 4.40 4.58 4.78
N GLN A 132 5.15 4.80 5.86
CA GLN A 132 4.60 5.36 7.10
C GLN A 132 4.81 6.87 7.22
N LYS A 133 5.89 7.39 6.63
CA LYS A 133 6.16 8.83 6.63
C LYS A 133 5.19 9.57 5.71
N SER A 134 4.69 10.72 6.17
CA SER A 134 3.94 11.64 5.30
C SER A 134 4.82 12.14 4.16
N ILE A 135 4.25 12.22 2.97
CA ILE A 135 4.93 12.77 1.78
C ILE A 135 4.68 14.28 1.62
N THR A 136 3.93 14.89 2.52
CA THR A 136 3.51 16.32 2.44
C THR A 136 4.70 17.25 2.32
N ASP A 137 5.70 17.09 3.18
CA ASP A 137 6.89 17.96 3.16
C ASP A 137 7.64 17.86 1.83
N PHE A 138 7.78 16.66 1.26
CA PHE A 138 8.42 16.48 -0.04
C PHE A 138 7.64 17.12 -1.19
N VAL A 139 6.30 17.04 -1.15
CA VAL A 139 5.42 17.71 -2.11
C VAL A 139 5.56 19.25 -2.01
N GLU A 140 5.60 19.78 -0.78
CA GLU A 140 5.80 21.21 -0.57
C GLU A 140 7.18 21.67 -1.03
N ASP A 141 8.24 20.93 -0.72
CA ASP A 141 9.60 21.24 -1.14
C ASP A 141 9.73 21.21 -2.66
N PHE A 142 9.16 20.21 -3.33
CA PHE A 142 9.16 20.14 -4.79
C PHE A 142 8.37 21.30 -5.41
N ASN A 143 7.25 21.70 -4.83
CA ASN A 143 6.46 22.83 -5.33
C ASN A 143 7.22 24.16 -5.24
N LYS A 144 8.02 24.35 -4.19
CA LYS A 144 8.84 25.56 -3.98
C LYS A 144 10.16 25.55 -4.74
N SER A 145 10.60 24.39 -5.23
CA SER A 145 11.88 24.22 -5.95
C SER A 145 11.74 24.43 -7.46
N ASP A 146 12.88 24.61 -8.10
CA ASP A 146 13.05 24.63 -9.56
C ASP A 146 13.45 23.24 -10.10
N TYR A 147 13.29 22.16 -9.33
CA TYR A 147 13.60 20.82 -9.78
C TYR A 147 12.68 20.37 -10.91
N ASP A 148 13.27 19.69 -11.91
CA ASP A 148 12.54 19.04 -12.99
C ASP A 148 11.93 17.71 -12.53
N ALA A 149 12.58 17.06 -11.57
CA ALA A 149 12.10 15.89 -10.88
C ALA A 149 12.61 15.86 -9.43
N MET A 150 11.89 15.17 -8.56
CA MET A 150 12.37 14.76 -7.24
C MET A 150 12.02 13.31 -7.03
N VAL A 151 12.97 12.52 -6.52
CA VAL A 151 12.78 11.11 -6.18
C VAL A 151 12.92 10.89 -4.69
N LEU A 152 12.14 9.96 -4.13
CA LEU A 152 12.32 9.58 -2.74
C LEU A 152 13.24 8.36 -2.68
N LEU A 153 14.26 8.44 -1.85
CA LEU A 153 15.28 7.40 -1.66
C LEU A 153 15.10 6.73 -0.30
N CYS A 154 15.38 5.44 -0.24
CA CYS A 154 15.40 4.67 1.00
C CYS A 154 16.61 3.72 1.01
N GLU A 155 17.27 3.57 2.14
CA GLU A 155 18.32 2.56 2.30
C GLU A 155 17.74 1.15 2.31
N VAL A 156 18.36 0.23 1.58
CA VAL A 156 17.90 -1.16 1.46
C VAL A 156 19.05 -2.15 1.62
N ASP A 157 18.76 -3.33 2.19
CA ASP A 157 19.73 -4.41 2.36
C ASP A 157 20.09 -5.13 1.05
N ASN A 158 19.17 -5.13 0.08
CA ASN A 158 19.35 -5.82 -1.20
C ASN A 158 19.13 -4.89 -2.40
N PRO A 159 20.12 -3.99 -2.67
CA PRO A 159 19.98 -2.96 -3.68
C PRO A 159 19.82 -3.49 -5.11
N SER A 160 20.30 -4.70 -5.42
CA SER A 160 20.17 -5.27 -6.77
C SER A 160 18.72 -5.52 -7.22
N ARG A 161 17.75 -5.40 -6.30
CA ARG A 161 16.32 -5.57 -6.61
C ARG A 161 15.66 -4.28 -7.12
N PHE A 162 16.29 -3.12 -6.95
CA PHE A 162 15.70 -1.80 -7.13
C PHE A 162 16.48 -0.94 -8.12
N GLY A 163 15.88 0.16 -8.59
CA GLY A 163 16.62 1.27 -9.14
C GLY A 163 17.49 1.89 -8.04
N ILE A 164 18.74 2.14 -8.32
CA ILE A 164 19.72 2.64 -7.35
C ILE A 164 20.20 4.02 -7.76
N ALA A 165 20.20 4.95 -6.81
CA ALA A 165 20.77 6.28 -6.97
C ALA A 165 22.16 6.35 -6.34
N ASP A 166 23.10 6.88 -7.10
CA ASP A 166 24.42 7.28 -6.60
C ASP A 166 24.36 8.78 -6.25
N VAL A 167 24.72 9.12 -5.02
CA VAL A 167 24.69 10.49 -4.49
C VAL A 167 26.10 10.94 -4.13
N GLU A 168 26.53 12.08 -4.67
CA GLU A 168 27.81 12.72 -4.37
C GLU A 168 27.57 14.21 -4.09
N ASN A 169 28.17 14.75 -3.03
CA ASN A 169 28.05 16.16 -2.65
C ASN A 169 26.57 16.63 -2.58
N GLU A 170 25.72 15.81 -1.97
CA GLU A 170 24.25 16.07 -1.82
C GLU A 170 23.49 16.17 -3.14
N LYS A 171 24.02 15.62 -4.23
CA LYS A 171 23.36 15.55 -5.54
C LYS A 171 23.33 14.13 -6.07
N ILE A 172 22.25 13.78 -6.75
CA ILE A 172 22.19 12.54 -7.51
C ILE A 172 23.10 12.71 -8.73
N VAL A 173 24.05 11.79 -8.89
CA VAL A 173 24.97 11.79 -10.04
C VAL A 173 24.64 10.71 -11.04
N LYS A 174 23.90 9.69 -10.63
CA LYS A 174 23.48 8.58 -11.50
C LYS A 174 22.30 7.83 -10.93
N ILE A 175 21.45 7.28 -11.82
CA ILE A 175 20.39 6.33 -11.45
C ILE A 175 20.52 5.10 -12.36
N THR A 176 20.48 3.90 -11.76
CA THR A 176 20.67 2.64 -12.51
C THR A 176 19.59 1.63 -12.12
N GLU A 177 18.87 1.09 -13.11
CA GLU A 177 17.85 0.04 -12.88
C GLU A 177 18.52 -1.29 -12.55
N LYS A 178 18.19 -1.85 -11.39
CA LYS A 178 18.58 -3.19 -10.90
C LYS A 178 20.03 -3.58 -11.24
N PRO A 179 21.01 -2.81 -10.76
CA PRO A 179 22.40 -3.05 -11.10
C PRO A 179 22.89 -4.40 -10.58
N LYS A 180 23.61 -5.15 -11.39
CA LYS A 180 24.25 -6.42 -10.97
C LYS A 180 25.32 -6.20 -9.91
N LYS A 181 25.97 -5.05 -9.90
CA LYS A 181 26.96 -4.60 -8.92
C LYS A 181 26.58 -3.21 -8.48
N PRO A 182 25.74 -3.09 -7.44
CA PRO A 182 25.32 -1.78 -6.92
C PRO A 182 26.53 -1.03 -6.34
N THR A 183 26.54 0.27 -6.55
CA THR A 183 27.55 1.21 -6.02
C THR A 183 27.05 1.92 -4.75
N SER A 184 25.76 1.86 -4.51
CA SER A 184 25.06 2.47 -3.39
C SER A 184 23.97 1.51 -2.85
N ASN A 185 23.47 1.75 -1.65
CA ASN A 185 22.31 1.09 -1.06
C ASN A 185 21.05 1.96 -1.09
N LEU A 186 21.10 3.14 -1.74
CA LEU A 186 19.98 4.07 -1.83
C LEU A 186 19.04 3.66 -2.97
N ALA A 187 17.98 2.97 -2.63
CA ALA A 187 16.95 2.57 -3.59
C ALA A 187 16.04 3.75 -3.92
N VAL A 188 15.76 3.92 -5.21
CA VAL A 188 14.70 4.80 -5.69
C VAL A 188 13.38 4.11 -5.35
N THR A 189 12.59 4.74 -4.48
CA THR A 189 11.28 4.22 -4.10
C THR A 189 10.27 4.36 -5.25
N GLY A 190 9.10 3.81 -5.09
CA GLY A 190 8.03 3.98 -6.07
C GLY A 190 7.29 5.31 -5.98
N ILE A 191 7.94 6.39 -5.53
CA ILE A 191 7.34 7.71 -5.36
C ILE A 191 8.19 8.75 -6.09
N TYR A 192 7.58 9.42 -7.08
CA TYR A 192 8.26 10.38 -7.94
C TYR A 192 7.44 11.67 -8.03
N LEU A 193 8.09 12.82 -7.88
CA LEU A 193 7.51 14.13 -8.14
C LEU A 193 8.15 14.65 -9.44
N LEU A 194 7.32 15.01 -10.40
CA LEU A 194 7.75 15.23 -11.77
C LEU A 194 7.14 16.51 -12.36
N THR A 195 7.88 17.14 -13.27
CA THR A 195 7.33 18.16 -14.17
C THR A 195 6.95 17.53 -15.52
N PRO A 196 6.13 18.20 -16.34
CA PRO A 196 5.79 17.73 -17.69
C PRO A 196 6.98 17.48 -18.61
N LEU A 197 8.17 18.01 -18.32
CA LEU A 197 9.39 17.77 -19.07
C LEU A 197 9.73 16.29 -19.20
N ILE A 198 9.34 15.49 -18.20
CA ILE A 198 9.57 14.03 -18.23
C ILE A 198 8.92 13.35 -19.46
N PHE A 199 7.82 13.87 -19.97
CA PHE A 199 7.16 13.30 -21.15
C PHE A 199 8.02 13.38 -22.41
N GLU A 200 8.78 14.49 -22.60
CA GLU A 200 9.71 14.66 -23.72
C GLU A 200 10.86 13.64 -23.63
N VAL A 201 11.33 13.40 -22.40
CA VAL A 201 12.37 12.39 -22.16
C VAL A 201 11.85 10.99 -22.45
N ILE A 202 10.65 10.66 -21.96
CA ILE A 202 10.02 9.34 -22.15
C ILE A 202 9.73 9.06 -23.63
N ASP A 203 9.31 10.06 -24.41
CA ASP A 203 9.01 9.91 -25.84
C ASP A 203 10.26 9.49 -26.65
N ASN A 204 11.47 9.78 -26.13
CA ASN A 204 12.75 9.43 -26.73
C ASN A 204 13.42 8.18 -26.14
N LEU A 205 12.78 7.53 -25.11
CA LEU A 205 13.34 6.33 -24.50
C LEU A 205 13.32 5.12 -25.45
N LYS A 206 14.34 4.29 -25.30
CA LYS A 206 14.37 2.95 -25.89
C LYS A 206 14.06 1.92 -24.82
N PRO A 207 13.39 0.80 -25.15
CA PRO A 207 13.18 -0.28 -24.20
C PRO A 207 14.50 -0.80 -23.64
N SER A 208 14.50 -1.09 -22.34
CA SER A 208 15.61 -1.71 -21.62
C SER A 208 15.84 -3.16 -22.08
N TRP A 209 16.86 -3.81 -21.50
CA TRP A 209 17.09 -5.25 -21.67
C TRP A 209 15.92 -6.13 -21.19
N ARG A 210 14.99 -5.56 -20.40
CA ARG A 210 13.73 -6.19 -19.95
C ARG A 210 12.59 -6.02 -20.95
N ASN A 211 12.81 -5.31 -22.04
CA ASN A 211 11.80 -4.84 -23.00
C ASN A 211 10.74 -3.92 -22.36
N GLU A 212 11.16 -3.13 -21.35
CA GLU A 212 10.34 -2.15 -20.63
C GLU A 212 10.91 -0.74 -20.81
N LEU A 213 10.05 0.28 -20.79
CA LEU A 213 10.43 1.67 -20.66
C LEU A 213 10.59 1.98 -19.17
N GLU A 214 11.84 2.02 -18.71
CA GLU A 214 12.14 2.20 -17.29
C GLU A 214 12.06 3.67 -16.89
N ILE A 215 11.46 3.95 -15.76
CA ILE A 215 11.44 5.32 -15.22
C ILE A 215 12.86 5.75 -14.76
N THR A 216 13.67 4.83 -14.29
CA THR A 216 15.05 5.05 -13.90
C THR A 216 15.90 5.50 -15.08
N ASP A 217 15.68 4.95 -16.28
CA ASP A 217 16.38 5.40 -17.50
C ASP A 217 15.90 6.80 -17.92
N ALA A 218 14.61 7.12 -17.73
CA ALA A 218 14.09 8.46 -17.98
C ALA A 218 14.74 9.49 -17.06
N LEU A 219 14.81 9.18 -15.77
CA LEU A 219 15.42 10.04 -14.76
C LEU A 219 16.93 10.20 -15.00
N ASP A 220 17.66 9.14 -15.33
CA ASP A 220 19.08 9.22 -15.64
C ASP A 220 19.35 10.04 -16.92
N ASN A 221 18.45 9.97 -17.91
CA ASN A 221 18.54 10.82 -19.10
C ASN A 221 18.20 12.29 -18.80
N LEU A 222 17.22 12.54 -17.95
CA LEU A 222 16.90 13.89 -17.49
C LEU A 222 18.07 14.51 -16.74
N LEU A 223 18.70 13.74 -15.84
CA LEU A 223 19.89 14.13 -15.08
C LEU A 223 21.03 14.55 -16.01
N LYS A 224 21.30 13.77 -17.08
CA LYS A 224 22.35 14.07 -18.06
C LYS A 224 22.10 15.34 -18.89
N GLN A 225 20.83 15.74 -19.02
CA GLN A 225 20.47 16.95 -19.79
C GLN A 225 20.50 18.21 -18.94
N ASN A 226 19.97 18.17 -17.74
CA ASN A 226 19.67 19.37 -16.96
C ASN A 226 20.31 19.40 -15.57
N ASP A 227 20.83 18.27 -15.06
CA ASP A 227 21.42 18.12 -13.72
C ASP A 227 20.53 18.71 -12.57
N ASN A 228 19.20 18.69 -12.74
CA ASN A 228 18.26 19.34 -11.82
C ASN A 228 17.26 18.37 -11.22
N ILE A 229 17.76 17.26 -10.65
CA ILE A 229 16.96 16.29 -9.92
C ILE A 229 17.24 16.38 -8.42
N GLY A 230 16.20 16.73 -7.65
CA GLY A 230 16.24 16.69 -6.21
C GLY A 230 15.96 15.29 -5.66
N TYR A 231 16.25 15.09 -4.39
CA TYR A 231 15.83 13.88 -3.69
C TYR A 231 15.40 14.16 -2.26
N GLY A 232 14.49 13.32 -1.77
CA GLY A 232 14.16 13.25 -0.35
C GLY A 232 14.53 11.87 0.21
N THR A 233 14.82 11.76 1.50
CA THR A 233 15.17 10.49 2.14
C THR A 233 14.04 10.02 3.02
N ILE A 234 13.59 8.78 2.81
CA ILE A 234 12.66 8.08 3.69
C ILE A 234 13.50 7.35 4.74
N THR A 235 13.37 7.77 5.98
CA THR A 235 14.09 7.21 7.14
C THR A 235 13.25 6.22 7.94
N ASP A 236 11.93 6.26 7.73
CA ASP A 236 10.97 5.38 8.38
C ASP A 236 10.69 4.14 7.49
N TYR A 237 9.60 3.45 7.78
CA TYR A 237 9.25 2.26 7.01
C TYR A 237 8.84 2.59 5.58
N TRP A 238 9.49 1.95 4.63
CA TRP A 238 9.09 1.85 3.22
C TRP A 238 9.24 0.41 2.74
N LYS A 239 8.28 -0.07 1.95
CA LYS A 239 8.33 -1.41 1.37
C LYS A 239 7.55 -1.50 0.06
N ASP A 240 8.18 -2.12 -0.97
CA ASP A 240 7.46 -2.71 -2.09
C ASP A 240 6.91 -4.09 -1.69
N THR A 241 5.64 -4.35 -1.93
CA THR A 241 5.00 -5.60 -1.54
C THR A 241 5.04 -6.61 -2.69
N GLY A 242 6.24 -7.01 -3.06
CA GLY A 242 6.49 -7.85 -4.24
C GLY A 242 6.40 -9.35 -4.01
N THR A 243 6.45 -9.83 -2.76
CA THR A 243 6.39 -11.25 -2.37
C THR A 243 5.41 -11.46 -1.21
N PRO A 244 4.96 -12.70 -0.94
CA PRO A 244 4.13 -12.98 0.23
C PRO A 244 4.78 -12.58 1.56
N GLU A 245 6.08 -12.76 1.70
CA GLU A 245 6.84 -12.32 2.88
C GLU A 245 6.82 -10.80 3.02
N ASP A 246 6.95 -10.05 1.89
CA ASP A 246 6.88 -8.59 1.90
C ASP A 246 5.48 -8.12 2.36
N ILE A 247 4.40 -8.82 1.95
CA ILE A 247 3.03 -8.53 2.38
C ILE A 247 2.84 -8.78 3.89
N LEU A 248 3.29 -9.94 4.40
CA LEU A 248 3.21 -10.24 5.83
C LEU A 248 4.04 -9.27 6.67
N ASN A 249 5.22 -8.87 6.18
CA ASN A 249 6.04 -7.86 6.83
C ASN A 249 5.34 -6.50 6.88
N ALA A 250 4.78 -6.05 5.74
CA ALA A 250 4.03 -4.80 5.67
C ALA A 250 2.81 -4.82 6.59
N ASN A 251 2.08 -5.95 6.63
CA ASN A 251 0.96 -6.13 7.55
C ASN A 251 1.37 -5.95 9.02
N ARG A 252 2.48 -6.58 9.42
CA ARG A 252 3.02 -6.45 10.78
C ARG A 252 3.38 -4.99 11.10
N GLN A 253 4.12 -4.32 10.22
CA GLN A 253 4.57 -2.94 10.44
C GLN A 253 3.40 -1.96 10.52
N VAL A 254 2.39 -2.12 9.66
CA VAL A 254 1.19 -1.28 9.70
C VAL A 254 0.39 -1.55 10.97
N LEU A 255 0.21 -2.82 11.37
CA LEU A 255 -0.48 -3.16 12.62
C LEU A 255 0.26 -2.60 13.85
N GLU A 256 1.59 -2.69 13.92
CA GLU A 256 2.41 -2.11 14.99
C GLU A 256 2.22 -0.59 15.07
N HIS A 257 2.16 0.08 13.91
CA HIS A 257 1.93 1.53 13.84
C HIS A 257 0.52 1.91 14.33
N ILE A 258 -0.53 1.22 13.85
CA ILE A 258 -1.93 1.48 14.23
C ILE A 258 -2.15 1.19 15.71
N CYS A 259 -1.57 0.13 16.25
CA CYS A 259 -1.75 -0.28 17.64
C CYS A 259 -0.84 0.47 18.64
N GLY A 260 -0.05 1.45 18.18
CA GLY A 260 0.76 2.31 19.06
C GLY A 260 2.00 1.66 19.66
N GLY A 261 2.62 0.72 18.95
CA GLY A 261 4.01 0.25 19.23
C GLY A 261 4.28 -0.41 20.59
N ASN A 262 3.29 -0.73 21.42
CA ASN A 262 3.54 -1.26 22.76
C ASN A 262 2.80 -2.56 23.09
N THR A 263 3.68 -3.54 23.37
CA THR A 263 3.60 -4.65 24.31
C THR A 263 2.48 -5.66 24.20
N PHE A 264 2.93 -6.89 24.01
CA PHE A 264 2.25 -8.17 24.21
C PHE A 264 1.52 -8.25 25.57
N SER A 265 0.35 -7.70 25.68
CA SER A 265 -0.58 -8.02 26.77
C SER A 265 -1.75 -8.78 26.19
N ALA A 266 -2.07 -9.93 26.76
CA ALA A 266 -3.35 -10.57 26.50
C ALA A 266 -4.44 -9.58 26.94
N ILE A 267 -5.32 -9.22 26.00
CA ILE A 267 -6.41 -8.29 26.26
C ILE A 267 -7.69 -9.11 26.28
N ASP A 268 -8.42 -9.01 27.39
CA ASP A 268 -9.79 -9.50 27.48
C ASP A 268 -10.66 -8.62 26.55
N ALA A 269 -11.61 -9.22 25.84
CA ALA A 269 -12.54 -8.51 24.97
C ALA A 269 -13.41 -7.45 25.70
N SER A 270 -13.35 -7.40 27.02
CA SER A 270 -13.96 -6.37 27.86
C SER A 270 -13.10 -5.10 28.03
N ASP A 271 -11.85 -5.07 27.54
CA ASP A 271 -10.96 -3.92 27.65
C ASP A 271 -11.40 -2.82 26.66
N GLU A 272 -11.66 -1.59 27.14
CA GLU A 272 -12.05 -0.45 26.30
C GLU A 272 -11.06 -0.15 25.17
N ARG A 273 -9.81 -0.60 25.28
CA ARG A 273 -8.77 -0.49 24.24
C ARG A 273 -9.00 -1.44 23.06
N VAL A 274 -9.93 -2.38 23.14
CA VAL A 274 -10.30 -3.29 22.04
C VAL A 274 -10.98 -2.53 20.88
N ASP A 275 -11.58 -1.37 21.14
CA ASP A 275 -12.27 -0.56 20.12
C ASP A 275 -11.36 -0.09 18.97
N ALA A 276 -10.06 0.05 19.22
CA ALA A 276 -9.08 0.38 18.17
C ALA A 276 -8.67 -0.85 17.31
N ILE A 277 -9.04 -2.05 17.73
CA ILE A 277 -8.62 -3.33 17.13
C ILE A 277 -9.79 -4.02 16.43
N VAL A 278 -11.02 -3.80 16.96
CA VAL A 278 -12.25 -4.44 16.50
C VAL A 278 -13.19 -3.35 16.05
N ASP A 279 -13.61 -3.38 14.80
CA ASP A 279 -14.67 -2.49 14.32
C ASP A 279 -16.02 -2.94 14.93
N ARG A 280 -16.40 -2.33 16.06
CA ARG A 280 -17.65 -2.59 16.76
C ARG A 280 -18.89 -1.93 16.15
N SER A 281 -18.79 -1.37 14.95
CA SER A 281 -19.93 -0.72 14.29
C SER A 281 -21.09 -1.69 13.96
N SER A 282 -20.86 -3.01 14.03
CA SER A 282 -21.90 -4.01 13.88
C SER A 282 -22.61 -4.29 15.23
N ARG A 283 -23.93 -4.22 15.25
CA ARG A 283 -24.80 -4.43 16.43
C ARG A 283 -24.78 -5.86 17.03
N GLU A 284 -24.00 -6.78 16.49
CA GLU A 284 -24.00 -8.20 16.88
C GLU A 284 -22.85 -8.61 17.83
N TRP A 285 -21.97 -7.68 18.20
CA TRP A 285 -20.93 -7.95 19.19
C TRP A 285 -21.51 -7.87 20.61
N SER A 286 -21.71 -9.02 21.23
CA SER A 286 -22.08 -9.06 22.65
C SER A 286 -20.83 -9.04 23.52
N ALA A 287 -20.88 -8.35 24.65
CA ALA A 287 -19.81 -8.29 25.66
C ALA A 287 -19.41 -9.66 26.26
N GLU A 288 -20.08 -10.74 25.82
CA GLU A 288 -19.86 -12.12 26.26
C GLU A 288 -18.84 -12.90 25.39
N SER A 289 -18.40 -12.35 24.29
CA SER A 289 -17.43 -13.00 23.36
C SER A 289 -16.01 -12.89 23.91
N LYS A 290 -15.63 -13.75 24.83
CA LYS A 290 -14.29 -13.81 25.44
C LYS A 290 -13.40 -14.79 24.68
N PHE A 291 -12.78 -14.36 23.58
CA PHE A 291 -11.69 -15.10 22.95
C PHE A 291 -10.33 -14.42 23.22
N ALA A 292 -9.23 -15.16 23.09
CA ALA A 292 -7.91 -14.63 23.38
C ALA A 292 -7.41 -13.77 22.21
N VAL A 293 -7.13 -12.49 22.49
CA VAL A 293 -6.54 -11.56 21.52
C VAL A 293 -5.14 -11.17 21.95
N ARG A 294 -4.16 -11.32 21.04
CA ARG A 294 -2.78 -10.88 21.25
C ARG A 294 -2.43 -9.80 20.24
N ARG A 295 -2.09 -8.61 20.73
CA ARG A 295 -1.69 -7.47 19.88
C ARG A 295 -0.29 -7.64 19.28
N PRO A 296 0.00 -6.96 18.13
CA PRO A 296 -0.93 -6.19 17.31
C PRO A 296 -1.81 -7.10 16.45
N CYS A 297 -3.07 -6.75 16.29
CA CYS A 297 -4.00 -7.42 15.36
C CYS A 297 -5.18 -6.52 15.03
N ILE A 298 -5.89 -6.84 13.94
CA ILE A 298 -7.12 -6.17 13.52
C ILE A 298 -8.16 -7.23 13.14
N ILE A 299 -9.42 -6.98 13.50
CA ILE A 299 -10.55 -7.87 13.21
C ILE A 299 -11.64 -7.02 12.54
N GLY A 300 -12.09 -7.46 11.38
CA GLY A 300 -13.13 -6.83 10.59
C GLY A 300 -14.53 -6.98 11.16
N LYS A 301 -15.50 -6.44 10.43
CA LYS A 301 -16.92 -6.43 10.80
C LYS A 301 -17.54 -7.82 10.70
N ASN A 302 -18.62 -8.04 11.48
CA ASN A 302 -19.48 -9.22 11.40
C ASN A 302 -18.74 -10.57 11.57
N CYS A 303 -17.54 -10.58 12.14
CA CYS A 303 -16.80 -11.80 12.39
C CYS A 303 -17.46 -12.64 13.50
N LYS A 304 -17.55 -13.97 13.32
CA LYS A 304 -18.01 -14.91 14.33
C LYS A 304 -16.83 -15.73 14.82
N ILE A 305 -16.34 -15.44 16.02
CA ILE A 305 -15.12 -16.04 16.57
C ILE A 305 -15.49 -16.81 17.84
N ASP A 306 -15.14 -18.11 17.85
CA ASP A 306 -15.38 -18.96 19.03
C ASP A 306 -14.50 -18.53 20.22
N LYS A 307 -15.04 -18.64 21.43
CA LYS A 307 -14.39 -18.23 22.69
C LYS A 307 -13.07 -18.95 23.00
N SER A 308 -12.84 -20.12 22.43
CA SER A 308 -11.60 -20.88 22.58
C SER A 308 -10.55 -20.54 21.52
N ALA A 309 -10.87 -19.69 20.52
CA ALA A 309 -9.92 -19.25 19.51
C ALA A 309 -8.92 -18.25 20.09
N SER A 310 -7.73 -18.18 19.45
CA SER A 310 -6.66 -17.24 19.79
C SER A 310 -6.18 -16.52 18.54
N ILE A 311 -6.33 -15.17 18.53
CA ILE A 311 -5.97 -14.32 17.37
C ILE A 311 -4.81 -13.42 17.73
N GLY A 312 -3.82 -13.39 16.84
CA GLY A 312 -2.60 -12.57 17.00
C GLY A 312 -1.44 -13.31 17.67
N PRO A 313 -0.27 -12.66 17.77
CA PRO A 313 0.00 -11.31 17.27
C PRO A 313 0.14 -11.25 15.73
N ASN A 314 0.16 -10.04 15.19
CA ASN A 314 0.39 -9.74 13.78
C ASN A 314 -0.65 -10.38 12.84
N ALA A 315 -1.91 -10.44 13.28
CA ALA A 315 -2.99 -11.05 12.54
C ALA A 315 -3.99 -10.00 12.03
N SER A 316 -4.41 -10.14 10.77
CA SER A 316 -5.51 -9.38 10.17
C SER A 316 -6.61 -10.34 9.78
N ILE A 317 -7.82 -10.12 10.29
CA ILE A 317 -9.01 -10.90 9.99
C ILE A 317 -9.99 -9.99 9.26
N GLY A 318 -10.33 -10.34 8.01
CA GLY A 318 -11.29 -9.59 7.19
C GLY A 318 -12.73 -9.79 7.60
N ASP A 319 -13.62 -8.96 7.08
CA ASP A 319 -15.04 -8.94 7.39
C ASP A 319 -15.72 -10.28 7.13
N ASP A 320 -16.86 -10.54 7.82
CA ASP A 320 -17.73 -11.71 7.62
C ASP A 320 -17.03 -13.07 7.78
N THR A 321 -15.91 -13.12 8.51
CA THR A 321 -15.11 -14.33 8.72
C THR A 321 -15.64 -15.15 9.90
N ILE A 322 -15.70 -16.48 9.75
CA ILE A 322 -16.13 -17.41 10.78
C ILE A 322 -14.91 -18.23 11.25
N ILE A 323 -14.61 -18.16 12.54
CA ILE A 323 -13.49 -18.88 13.16
C ILE A 323 -14.07 -19.76 14.28
N SER A 324 -13.95 -21.09 14.10
CA SER A 324 -14.48 -22.10 15.03
C SER A 324 -13.55 -22.34 16.23
N SER A 325 -13.92 -23.31 17.07
CA SER A 325 -13.23 -23.62 18.33
C SER A 325 -11.76 -24.04 18.16
N ASP A 326 -10.94 -23.70 19.15
CA ASP A 326 -9.52 -24.11 19.25
C ASP A 326 -8.64 -23.71 18.05
N VAL A 327 -9.02 -22.68 17.30
CA VAL A 327 -8.21 -22.11 16.21
C VAL A 327 -7.21 -21.13 16.77
N VAL A 328 -5.95 -21.22 16.29
CA VAL A 328 -4.88 -20.26 16.58
C VAL A 328 -4.44 -19.62 15.28
N ILE A 329 -4.41 -18.27 15.23
CA ILE A 329 -3.97 -17.51 14.06
C ILE A 329 -2.91 -16.51 14.50
N GLU A 330 -1.68 -16.63 13.96
CA GLU A 330 -0.55 -15.76 14.26
C GLU A 330 0.14 -15.32 12.96
N ASN A 331 0.65 -14.09 12.92
CA ASN A 331 1.42 -13.53 11.79
C ASN A 331 0.78 -13.85 10.42
N SER A 332 -0.53 -13.60 10.30
CA SER A 332 -1.30 -14.07 9.15
C SER A 332 -2.37 -13.08 8.73
N ILE A 333 -2.70 -13.12 7.45
CA ILE A 333 -3.81 -12.35 6.85
C ILE A 333 -4.89 -13.35 6.43
N ILE A 334 -6.06 -13.24 7.02
CA ILE A 334 -7.27 -13.97 6.63
C ILE A 334 -8.21 -12.93 6.03
N MET A 335 -8.45 -13.00 4.73
CA MET A 335 -9.32 -12.04 4.04
C MET A 335 -10.79 -12.34 4.31
N SER A 336 -11.67 -11.45 3.84
CA SER A 336 -13.11 -11.46 4.14
C SER A 336 -13.81 -12.74 3.68
N GLY A 337 -14.89 -13.11 4.39
CA GLY A 337 -15.78 -14.21 4.03
C GLY A 337 -15.19 -15.62 4.23
N CYS A 338 -14.06 -15.75 4.93
CA CYS A 338 -13.44 -17.04 5.17
C CYS A 338 -14.18 -17.83 6.26
N LYS A 339 -14.15 -19.17 6.14
CA LYS A 339 -14.59 -20.10 7.16
C LYS A 339 -13.45 -21.01 7.58
N ILE A 340 -13.12 -21.01 8.87
CA ILE A 340 -12.02 -21.76 9.45
C ILE A 340 -12.58 -22.70 10.51
N ASP A 341 -12.57 -24.00 10.20
CA ASP A 341 -13.07 -25.03 11.11
C ASP A 341 -12.08 -25.29 12.26
N GLY A 342 -12.57 -25.93 13.31
CA GLY A 342 -11.90 -26.04 14.58
C GLY A 342 -10.54 -26.74 14.58
N GLY A 343 -9.70 -26.41 15.56
CA GLY A 343 -8.44 -27.07 15.87
C GLY A 343 -7.26 -26.69 14.99
N LEU A 344 -7.39 -25.74 14.07
CA LEU A 344 -6.31 -25.32 13.18
C LEU A 344 -5.33 -24.34 13.85
N ASN A 345 -4.03 -24.57 13.64
CA ASN A 345 -2.96 -23.67 14.06
C ASN A 345 -2.33 -23.03 12.82
N ILE A 346 -2.76 -21.81 12.47
CA ILE A 346 -2.40 -21.07 11.25
C ILE A 346 -1.35 -20.02 11.58
N LYS A 347 -0.19 -20.09 10.92
CA LYS A 347 0.90 -19.12 11.11
C LYS A 347 1.54 -18.76 9.77
N ASP A 348 2.10 -17.55 9.69
CA ASP A 348 2.86 -17.06 8.53
C ASP A 348 2.09 -17.27 7.22
N SER A 349 0.77 -16.99 7.23
CA SER A 349 -0.16 -17.40 6.18
C SER A 349 -0.89 -16.21 5.56
N ILE A 350 -1.23 -16.35 4.28
CA ILE A 350 -2.16 -15.46 3.59
C ILE A 350 -3.27 -16.32 2.98
N VAL A 351 -4.49 -16.13 3.48
CA VAL A 351 -5.70 -16.81 3.04
C VAL A 351 -6.60 -15.81 2.35
N SER A 352 -6.79 -15.95 1.05
CA SER A 352 -7.60 -15.04 0.25
C SER A 352 -9.09 -15.15 0.59
N ALA A 353 -9.90 -14.26 0.03
CA ALA A 353 -11.32 -14.16 0.38
C ALA A 353 -12.11 -15.45 0.06
N ASN A 354 -13.17 -15.67 0.83
CA ASN A 354 -14.14 -16.75 0.63
C ASN A 354 -13.53 -18.17 0.67
N CYS A 355 -12.41 -18.36 1.35
CA CYS A 355 -11.81 -19.68 1.54
C CYS A 355 -12.49 -20.47 2.66
N HIS A 356 -12.55 -21.80 2.52
CA HIS A 356 -13.00 -22.69 3.57
C HIS A 356 -11.89 -23.71 3.92
N LEU A 357 -11.41 -23.64 5.15
CA LEU A 357 -10.40 -24.54 5.69
C LEU A 357 -11.09 -25.52 6.63
N HIS A 358 -11.26 -26.77 6.16
CA HIS A 358 -11.80 -27.86 6.97
C HIS A 358 -10.69 -28.41 7.85
N GLY A 359 -10.81 -28.21 9.16
CA GLY A 359 -9.89 -28.72 10.17
C GLY A 359 -10.37 -30.04 10.75
N ASN A 360 -9.41 -30.81 11.23
CA ASN A 360 -9.73 -31.93 12.09
C ASN A 360 -9.04 -31.68 13.45
N ASN A 361 -9.80 -31.62 14.53
CA ASN A 361 -9.35 -31.25 15.89
C ASN A 361 -8.19 -32.11 16.45
N LYS A 362 -7.68 -33.10 15.73
CA LYS A 362 -6.63 -34.03 16.16
C LYS A 362 -5.22 -33.54 15.83
N ASP A 363 -5.04 -32.73 14.79
CA ASP A 363 -3.73 -32.25 14.35
C ASP A 363 -3.54 -30.77 14.69
N LYS A 364 -2.84 -30.49 15.79
CA LYS A 364 -2.48 -29.13 16.25
C LYS A 364 -1.14 -28.64 15.69
N THR A 365 -0.59 -29.28 14.68
CA THR A 365 0.67 -28.82 14.06
C THR A 365 0.48 -27.48 13.36
N LYS A 366 1.55 -26.69 13.34
CA LYS A 366 1.58 -25.41 12.62
C LYS A 366 1.33 -25.65 11.12
N LYS A 367 0.37 -24.90 10.56
CA LYS A 367 0.06 -24.88 9.13
C LYS A 367 0.48 -23.53 8.53
N VAL A 368 1.06 -23.58 7.33
CA VAL A 368 1.40 -22.38 6.55
C VAL A 368 0.63 -22.45 5.23
N PHE A 369 -0.16 -21.40 4.95
CA PHE A 369 -1.02 -21.33 3.78
C PHE A 369 -0.71 -20.12 2.91
N LEU A 370 -0.74 -20.34 1.61
CA LEU A 370 -0.85 -19.29 0.61
C LEU A 370 -1.97 -19.71 -0.34
N LEU A 371 -3.19 -19.22 -0.08
CA LEU A 371 -4.40 -19.68 -0.75
C LEU A 371 -5.04 -18.59 -1.59
N GLY A 372 -5.43 -18.92 -2.82
CA GLY A 372 -6.22 -18.08 -3.70
C GLY A 372 -7.69 -18.00 -3.28
N GLU A 373 -8.42 -17.04 -3.83
CA GLU A 373 -9.83 -16.76 -3.54
C GLU A 373 -10.71 -18.00 -3.76
N GLY A 374 -11.63 -18.27 -2.85
CA GLY A 374 -12.60 -19.36 -2.93
C GLY A 374 -12.01 -20.77 -2.75
N THR A 375 -10.76 -20.92 -2.30
CA THR A 375 -10.15 -22.22 -2.08
C THR A 375 -10.83 -22.98 -0.95
N VAL A 376 -11.15 -24.26 -1.19
CA VAL A 376 -11.64 -25.20 -0.17
C VAL A 376 -10.55 -26.28 0.02
N ILE A 377 -10.14 -26.49 1.28
CA ILE A 377 -9.11 -27.46 1.66
C ILE A 377 -9.56 -28.28 2.86
N SER A 378 -9.27 -29.57 2.87
CA SER A 378 -9.53 -30.48 4.00
C SER A 378 -8.20 -31.01 4.53
N LEU A 379 -8.02 -30.97 5.87
CA LEU A 379 -6.78 -31.29 6.58
C LEU A 379 -6.97 -32.37 7.62
#